data_11ca77a31ea81acbbcb415fee1a3b072
#
_entry.id   11ca77a31ea81acbbcb415fee1a3b072
#
_cell.length_a   1.000
_cell.length_b   1.000
_cell.length_c   1.000
_cell.angle_alpha   90.00
_cell.angle_beta   90.00
_cell.angle_gamma   90.00
#
_symmetry.space_group_name_H-M   'P 1'
#
loop_
_entity.id
_entity.type
_entity.pdbx_description
1 polymer ?
#
loop_
_entity_poly.entity_id
_entity_poly.type
_entity_poly.pdbx_seq_one_letter_code
_entity_poly.pdbx_strand_id
1 'polypeptide(L)'
;MINFVRKPRYDYNDLLEIIRLLRSPEGCPWDKVQTHESIRRGLLEEAYEAAEAIDTGDTALLKEELGDVLMQVVFHADIEKDAGHFDMDDVCDGVVKKLLFRHPHVFGAAHEDSPESVLVSWDKLKRREKGQKTTADALDAVARSLPGLWRAEKLQKKAADAGFDWPDVQGALDKLDEETAELRQAVAENGDVSGELGDVLFAAVKVGRFCGVDPEEAITLTCEKFIRRFRAMERSALAQGREPDTLTLDEMTVLWNEAKRS
;
A
#
# COMPACT_ATOMS: atom_id res chain seq x y z
N MET A 1 34.42 2.78 -22.46
CA MET A 1 34.23 2.09 -21.17
C MET A 1 34.09 3.19 -20.12
N ILE A 2 32.99 3.23 -19.42
CA ILE A 2 32.69 4.23 -18.36
C ILE A 2 33.63 3.97 -17.19
N ASN A 3 34.27 5.03 -16.69
CA ASN A 3 35.17 4.94 -15.56
C ASN A 3 34.40 5.24 -14.27
N PHE A 4 34.19 4.22 -13.42
CA PHE A 4 33.62 4.36 -12.08
C PHE A 4 34.64 3.81 -11.07
N VAL A 5 34.92 4.59 -10.02
CA VAL A 5 35.90 4.21 -9.02
C VAL A 5 35.33 3.12 -8.10
N ARG A 6 35.89 1.90 -8.19
CA ARG A 6 35.49 0.80 -7.29
C ARG A 6 36.05 1.02 -5.88
N LYS A 7 35.18 0.96 -4.88
CA LYS A 7 35.47 1.16 -3.46
C LYS A 7 35.10 -0.09 -2.66
N PRO A 8 35.71 -0.33 -1.50
CA PRO A 8 35.31 -1.40 -0.59
C PRO A 8 33.89 -1.21 0.00
N ARG A 9 33.43 0.05 0.05
CA ARG A 9 32.09 0.45 0.51
C ARG A 9 31.64 1.68 -0.27
N TYR A 10 30.41 1.64 -0.70
CA TYR A 10 29.75 2.73 -1.40
C TYR A 10 28.79 3.46 -0.47
N ASP A 11 28.51 4.73 -0.80
CA ASP A 11 27.56 5.58 -0.09
C ASP A 11 26.44 6.10 -1.04
N TYR A 12 25.61 6.98 -0.53
CA TYR A 12 24.51 7.57 -1.27
C TYR A 12 24.97 8.33 -2.52
N ASN A 13 26.09 9.06 -2.47
CA ASN A 13 26.58 9.81 -3.61
C ASN A 13 27.11 8.87 -4.72
N ASP A 14 27.70 7.74 -4.34
CA ASP A 14 28.06 6.70 -5.30
C ASP A 14 26.86 6.11 -6.02
N LEU A 15 25.71 5.97 -5.32
CA LEU A 15 24.46 5.53 -5.94
C LEU A 15 23.93 6.57 -6.92
N LEU A 16 23.95 7.85 -6.60
CA LEU A 16 23.57 8.92 -7.53
C LEU A 16 24.47 8.89 -8.79
N GLU A 17 25.79 8.76 -8.59
CA GLU A 17 26.75 8.72 -9.69
C GLU A 17 26.54 7.48 -10.58
N ILE A 18 26.35 6.29 -10.02
CA ILE A 18 26.20 5.05 -10.81
C ILE A 18 24.91 5.08 -11.64
N ILE A 19 23.79 5.53 -11.11
CA ILE A 19 22.53 5.68 -11.86
C ILE A 19 22.72 6.66 -13.01
N ARG A 20 23.33 7.81 -12.76
CA ARG A 20 23.63 8.78 -13.81
C ARG A 20 24.52 8.21 -14.92
N LEU A 21 25.55 7.43 -14.54
CA LEU A 21 26.44 6.77 -15.51
C LEU A 21 25.71 5.72 -16.33
N LEU A 22 24.84 4.91 -15.70
CA LEU A 22 24.01 3.92 -16.40
C LEU A 22 23.08 4.57 -17.42
N ARG A 23 22.51 5.72 -17.10
CA ARG A 23 21.60 6.47 -17.99
C ARG A 23 22.30 7.38 -19.00
N SER A 24 23.63 7.56 -18.92
CA SER A 24 24.39 8.39 -19.86
C SER A 24 24.36 7.81 -21.30
N PRO A 25 24.67 8.62 -22.34
CA PRO A 25 24.69 8.15 -23.73
C PRO A 25 25.56 6.90 -23.94
N GLU A 26 26.68 6.80 -23.23
CA GLU A 26 27.61 5.67 -23.26
C GLU A 26 27.26 4.57 -22.23
N GLY A 27 26.21 4.77 -21.44
CA GLY A 27 25.77 3.87 -20.39
C GLY A 27 25.03 2.63 -20.89
N CYS A 28 24.17 2.10 -20.03
CA CYS A 28 23.39 0.92 -20.35
C CYS A 28 22.31 1.22 -21.40
N PRO A 29 22.21 0.44 -22.48
CA PRO A 29 21.19 0.64 -23.52
C PRO A 29 19.76 0.52 -22.99
N TRP A 30 19.55 -0.23 -21.91
CA TRP A 30 18.26 -0.41 -21.27
C TRP A 30 17.92 0.76 -20.34
N ASP A 31 18.84 1.17 -19.46
CA ASP A 31 18.57 2.21 -18.45
C ASP A 31 18.34 3.59 -19.07
N LYS A 32 19.06 3.93 -20.12
CA LYS A 32 18.96 5.25 -20.76
C LYS A 32 17.65 5.52 -21.50
N VAL A 33 16.86 4.48 -21.80
CA VAL A 33 15.57 4.62 -22.50
C VAL A 33 14.37 4.51 -21.58
N GLN A 34 14.61 4.29 -20.28
CA GLN A 34 13.52 4.18 -19.30
C GLN A 34 12.81 5.52 -19.10
N THR A 35 11.49 5.43 -18.88
CA THR A 35 10.61 6.54 -18.55
C THR A 35 9.93 6.27 -17.20
N HIS A 36 9.26 7.27 -16.64
CA HIS A 36 8.47 7.10 -15.42
C HIS A 36 7.46 5.96 -15.53
N GLU A 37 6.81 5.84 -16.70
CA GLU A 37 5.80 4.82 -16.97
C GLU A 37 6.41 3.43 -16.99
N SER A 38 7.59 3.27 -17.64
CA SER A 38 8.22 1.96 -17.80
C SER A 38 8.75 1.37 -16.49
N ILE A 39 9.23 2.21 -15.55
CA ILE A 39 9.76 1.78 -14.26
C ILE A 39 8.77 1.94 -13.10
N ARG A 40 7.57 2.55 -13.35
CA ARG A 40 6.54 2.74 -12.33
C ARG A 40 6.16 1.45 -11.62
N ARG A 41 6.09 0.35 -12.37
CA ARG A 41 5.73 -0.95 -11.81
C ARG A 41 6.81 -1.44 -10.84
N GLY A 42 8.10 -1.33 -11.20
CA GLY A 42 9.21 -1.70 -10.32
C GLY A 42 9.16 -0.94 -8.99
N LEU A 43 8.94 0.38 -9.00
CA LEU A 43 8.78 1.15 -7.75
C LEU A 43 7.70 0.58 -6.81
N LEU A 44 6.61 0.05 -7.35
CA LEU A 44 5.54 -0.56 -6.54
C LEU A 44 5.93 -1.96 -6.07
N GLU A 45 6.58 -2.77 -6.92
CA GLU A 45 7.07 -4.11 -6.59
C GLU A 45 8.06 -4.02 -5.43
N GLU A 46 9.13 -3.21 -5.55
CA GLU A 46 10.13 -3.04 -4.48
C GLU A 46 9.50 -2.53 -3.16
N ALA A 47 8.49 -1.64 -3.25
CA ALA A 47 7.79 -1.16 -2.06
C ALA A 47 6.97 -2.27 -1.38
N TYR A 48 6.38 -3.21 -2.12
CA TYR A 48 5.68 -4.37 -1.57
C TYR A 48 6.65 -5.41 -1.03
N GLU A 49 7.78 -5.64 -1.67
CA GLU A 49 8.84 -6.54 -1.21
C GLU A 49 9.47 -6.04 0.11
N ALA A 50 9.69 -4.72 0.20
CA ALA A 50 10.08 -4.09 1.48
C ALA A 50 9.02 -4.28 2.58
N ALA A 51 7.72 -4.22 2.25
CA ALA A 51 6.64 -4.48 3.20
C ALA A 51 6.64 -5.96 3.64
N GLU A 52 6.80 -6.92 2.70
CA GLU A 52 6.90 -8.35 3.02
C GLU A 52 8.09 -8.65 3.94
N ALA A 53 9.24 -7.99 3.70
CA ALA A 53 10.41 -8.13 4.56
C ALA A 53 10.15 -7.64 6.00
N ILE A 54 9.34 -6.58 6.16
CA ILE A 54 8.90 -6.09 7.47
C ILE A 54 7.98 -7.11 8.14
N ASP A 55 6.99 -7.64 7.42
CA ASP A 55 5.99 -8.58 7.94
C ASP A 55 6.62 -9.91 8.36
N THR A 56 7.63 -10.36 7.63
CA THR A 56 8.38 -11.59 7.94
C THR A 56 9.50 -11.39 8.97
N GLY A 57 9.84 -10.14 9.29
CA GLY A 57 10.95 -9.79 10.18
C GLY A 57 12.33 -10.11 9.61
N ASP A 58 12.45 -10.25 8.28
CA ASP A 58 13.72 -10.53 7.60
C ASP A 58 14.51 -9.22 7.39
N THR A 59 15.45 -8.97 8.30
CA THR A 59 16.27 -7.76 8.26
C THR A 59 17.29 -7.73 7.11
N ALA A 60 17.67 -8.88 6.57
CA ALA A 60 18.58 -8.94 5.43
C ALA A 60 17.83 -8.57 4.15
N LEU A 61 16.65 -9.16 3.95
CA LEU A 61 15.75 -8.82 2.86
C LEU A 61 15.32 -7.35 2.94
N LEU A 62 14.90 -6.87 4.12
CA LEU A 62 14.51 -5.46 4.29
C LEU A 62 15.62 -4.48 3.88
N LYS A 63 16.87 -4.80 4.18
CA LYS A 63 18.01 -3.97 3.75
C LYS A 63 18.15 -3.96 2.23
N GLU A 64 17.96 -5.10 1.57
CA GLU A 64 18.01 -5.25 0.12
C GLU A 64 16.91 -4.41 -0.53
N GLU A 65 15.66 -4.63 -0.15
CA GLU A 65 14.48 -3.97 -0.73
C GLU A 65 14.44 -2.45 -0.48
N LEU A 66 14.90 -1.99 0.69
CA LEU A 66 15.10 -0.55 0.93
C LEU A 66 16.14 0.06 -0.01
N GLY A 67 17.15 -0.71 -0.41
CA GLY A 67 18.13 -0.31 -1.41
C GLY A 67 17.47 -0.16 -2.79
N ASP A 68 16.63 -1.09 -3.18
CA ASP A 68 15.93 -1.11 -4.46
C ASP A 68 14.86 -0.02 -4.54
N VAL A 69 14.09 0.21 -3.48
CA VAL A 69 13.20 1.39 -3.38
C VAL A 69 13.99 2.69 -3.52
N LEU A 70 15.14 2.82 -2.85
CA LEU A 70 15.98 4.02 -2.95
C LEU A 70 16.52 4.17 -4.37
N MET A 71 16.94 3.09 -5.03
CA MET A 71 17.38 3.08 -6.42
C MET A 71 16.27 3.62 -7.34
N GLN A 72 15.02 3.16 -7.18
CA GLN A 72 13.87 3.64 -7.95
C GLN A 72 13.64 5.16 -7.75
N VAL A 73 13.73 5.64 -6.52
CA VAL A 73 13.59 7.08 -6.22
C VAL A 73 14.68 7.89 -6.93
N VAL A 74 15.94 7.46 -6.85
CA VAL A 74 17.07 8.12 -7.52
C VAL A 74 16.90 8.10 -9.03
N PHE A 75 16.44 6.96 -9.58
CA PHE A 75 16.22 6.81 -11.01
C PHE A 75 15.15 7.78 -11.54
N HIS A 76 14.02 7.87 -10.85
CA HIS A 76 12.97 8.85 -11.18
C HIS A 76 13.45 10.29 -11.09
N ALA A 77 14.26 10.63 -10.08
CA ALA A 77 14.82 11.97 -9.94
C ALA A 77 15.84 12.30 -11.05
N ASP A 78 16.62 11.31 -11.49
CA ASP A 78 17.58 11.50 -12.59
C ASP A 78 16.89 11.68 -13.96
N ILE A 79 15.71 11.03 -14.18
CA ILE A 79 14.86 11.29 -15.35
C ILE A 79 14.39 12.76 -15.36
N GLU A 80 13.92 13.28 -14.25
CA GLU A 80 13.45 14.67 -14.14
C GLU A 80 14.57 15.69 -14.23
N LYS A 81 15.78 15.34 -13.78
CA LYS A 81 16.97 16.14 -13.96
C LYS A 81 17.32 16.31 -15.43
N ASP A 82 17.24 15.25 -16.23
CA ASP A 82 17.46 15.30 -17.68
C ASP A 82 16.41 16.18 -18.38
N ALA A 83 15.17 16.18 -17.85
CA ALA A 83 14.09 17.04 -18.32
C ALA A 83 14.21 18.51 -17.86
N GLY A 84 15.10 18.80 -16.92
CA GLY A 84 15.33 20.16 -16.38
C GLY A 84 14.27 20.63 -15.41
N HIS A 85 13.52 19.72 -14.77
CA HIS A 85 12.44 20.05 -13.83
C HIS A 85 12.94 20.10 -12.39
N PHE A 86 13.54 19.02 -11.89
CA PHE A 86 14.11 18.90 -10.54
C PHE A 86 15.14 17.81 -10.47
N ASP A 87 15.93 17.76 -9.42
CA ASP A 87 16.86 16.68 -9.15
C ASP A 87 16.70 16.10 -7.74
N MET A 88 17.61 15.22 -7.33
CA MET A 88 17.51 14.54 -6.05
C MET A 88 17.69 15.48 -4.85
N ASP A 89 18.45 16.58 -5.02
CA ASP A 89 18.58 17.59 -3.96
C ASP A 89 17.27 18.32 -3.76
N ASP A 90 16.51 18.62 -4.81
CA ASP A 90 15.16 19.22 -4.72
C ASP A 90 14.17 18.25 -4.04
N VAL A 91 14.26 16.95 -4.31
CA VAL A 91 13.44 15.94 -3.63
C VAL A 91 13.75 15.92 -2.12
N CYS A 92 15.03 15.94 -1.75
CA CYS A 92 15.48 15.99 -0.35
C CYS A 92 15.04 17.31 0.32
N ASP A 93 15.25 18.45 -0.33
CA ASP A 93 14.86 19.76 0.19
C ASP A 93 13.35 19.82 0.45
N GLY A 94 12.55 19.35 -0.51
CA GLY A 94 11.10 19.32 -0.38
C GLY A 94 10.61 18.46 0.81
N VAL A 95 11.19 17.29 1.03
CA VAL A 95 10.82 16.44 2.16
C VAL A 95 11.29 17.00 3.49
N VAL A 96 12.50 17.58 3.55
CA VAL A 96 13.03 18.23 4.77
C VAL A 96 12.18 19.43 5.17
N LYS A 97 11.87 20.33 4.25
CA LYS A 97 10.97 21.47 4.50
C LYS A 97 9.61 21.04 5.03
N LYS A 98 9.03 20.00 4.43
CA LYS A 98 7.77 19.40 4.87
C LYS A 98 7.88 18.84 6.29
N LEU A 99 8.94 18.14 6.63
CA LEU A 99 9.17 17.61 7.99
C LEU A 99 9.34 18.71 9.02
N LEU A 100 10.14 19.74 8.74
CA LEU A 100 10.30 20.90 9.60
C LEU A 100 8.96 21.62 9.86
N PHE A 101 8.18 21.83 8.79
CA PHE A 101 6.87 22.48 8.91
C PHE A 101 5.86 21.66 9.73
N ARG A 102 5.87 20.34 9.60
CA ARG A 102 4.90 19.45 10.26
C ARG A 102 5.29 19.03 11.67
N HIS A 103 6.51 19.37 12.13
CA HIS A 103 6.98 19.06 13.48
C HIS A 103 7.36 20.32 14.27
N PRO A 104 6.43 21.28 14.42
CA PRO A 104 6.72 22.51 15.16
C PRO A 104 6.94 22.26 16.65
N HIS A 105 6.55 21.11 17.17
CA HIS A 105 6.83 20.64 18.52
C HIS A 105 8.26 20.15 18.72
N VAL A 106 8.99 19.84 17.62
CA VAL A 106 10.39 19.45 17.65
C VAL A 106 11.31 20.60 17.24
N PHE A 107 10.94 21.33 16.18
CA PHE A 107 11.79 22.34 15.53
C PHE A 107 11.30 23.78 15.77
N GLY A 108 10.22 23.96 16.54
CA GLY A 108 9.63 25.26 16.84
C GLY A 108 9.25 25.41 18.32
N ALA A 109 8.26 26.27 18.59
CA ALA A 109 7.80 26.59 19.94
C ALA A 109 6.49 25.88 20.35
N ALA A 110 5.92 25.02 19.51
CA ALA A 110 4.73 24.23 19.85
C ALA A 110 5.06 23.14 20.86
N HIS A 111 4.11 22.79 21.72
CA HIS A 111 4.22 21.67 22.63
C HIS A 111 3.12 20.66 22.30
N GLU A 112 3.49 19.38 22.27
CA GLU A 112 2.58 18.25 22.11
C GLU A 112 2.95 17.21 23.18
N ASP A 113 1.94 16.78 23.94
CA ASP A 113 2.18 15.93 25.13
C ASP A 113 1.90 14.45 24.87
N SER A 114 1.34 14.10 23.69
CA SER A 114 1.04 12.72 23.33
C SER A 114 1.15 12.45 21.83
N PRO A 115 1.36 11.18 21.43
CA PRO A 115 1.32 10.78 20.01
C PRO A 115 0.01 11.15 19.31
N GLU A 116 -1.12 11.09 20.02
CA GLU A 116 -2.46 11.39 19.49
C GLU A 116 -2.58 12.89 19.16
N SER A 117 -2.08 13.77 20.05
CA SER A 117 -2.07 15.22 19.81
C SER A 117 -1.21 15.58 18.62
N VAL A 118 -0.05 14.92 18.47
CA VAL A 118 0.83 15.07 17.30
C VAL A 118 0.10 14.70 16.01
N LEU A 119 -0.62 13.57 15.97
CA LEU A 119 -1.35 13.12 14.78
C LEU A 119 -2.45 14.10 14.36
N VAL A 120 -3.20 14.65 15.33
CA VAL A 120 -4.24 15.66 15.08
C VAL A 120 -3.63 16.95 14.52
N SER A 121 -2.56 17.41 15.11
CA SER A 121 -1.83 18.62 14.64
C SER A 121 -1.24 18.42 13.27
N TRP A 122 -0.67 17.23 13.01
CA TRP A 122 -0.11 16.84 11.71
C TRP A 122 -1.14 16.91 10.58
N ASP A 123 -2.34 16.34 10.76
CA ASP A 123 -3.35 16.36 9.69
C ASP A 123 -3.82 17.81 9.38
N LYS A 124 -3.98 18.64 10.41
CA LYS A 124 -4.28 20.07 10.24
C LYS A 124 -3.18 20.81 9.46
N LEU A 125 -1.91 20.60 9.82
CA LEU A 125 -0.77 21.20 9.16
C LEU A 125 -0.65 20.71 7.70
N LYS A 126 -0.88 19.44 7.45
CA LYS A 126 -0.89 18.83 6.12
C LYS A 126 -1.99 19.42 5.22
N ARG A 127 -3.20 19.62 5.75
CA ARG A 127 -4.29 20.30 5.02
C ARG A 127 -3.92 21.72 4.67
N ARG A 128 -3.34 22.47 5.62
CA ARG A 128 -2.89 23.85 5.42
C ARG A 128 -1.79 23.95 4.37
N GLU A 129 -0.77 23.12 4.43
CA GLU A 129 0.33 23.04 3.46
C GLU A 129 -0.20 22.82 2.03
N LYS A 130 -1.18 21.91 1.88
CA LYS A 130 -1.80 21.55 0.59
C LYS A 130 -2.88 22.54 0.13
N GLY A 131 -3.16 23.59 0.88
CA GLY A 131 -4.21 24.57 0.56
C GLY A 131 -5.63 23.97 0.52
N GLN A 132 -5.86 22.84 1.19
CA GLN A 132 -7.16 22.17 1.25
C GLN A 132 -8.11 22.95 2.14
N LYS A 133 -9.13 23.57 1.54
CA LYS A 133 -10.10 24.43 2.25
C LYS A 133 -11.34 23.67 2.67
N THR A 134 -11.72 22.64 1.93
CA THR A 134 -12.94 21.86 2.16
C THR A 134 -12.60 20.38 2.40
N THR A 135 -13.56 19.64 2.93
CA THR A 135 -13.46 18.17 3.05
C THR A 135 -13.41 17.52 1.65
N ALA A 136 -14.15 18.06 0.69
CA ALA A 136 -14.10 17.58 -0.69
C ALA A 136 -12.68 17.69 -1.27
N ASP A 137 -11.97 18.82 -1.08
CA ASP A 137 -10.57 18.96 -1.49
C ASP A 137 -9.69 17.87 -0.85
N ALA A 138 -9.95 17.53 0.41
CA ALA A 138 -9.21 16.49 1.12
C ALA A 138 -9.52 15.08 0.61
N LEU A 139 -10.76 14.81 0.19
CA LEU A 139 -11.17 13.55 -0.43
C LEU A 139 -10.56 13.41 -1.84
N ASP A 140 -10.64 14.46 -2.65
CA ASP A 140 -10.07 14.48 -4.01
C ASP A 140 -8.54 14.30 -4.01
N ALA A 141 -7.87 14.72 -2.95
CA ALA A 141 -6.43 14.55 -2.78
C ALA A 141 -5.99 13.12 -2.39
N VAL A 142 -6.93 12.18 -2.19
CA VAL A 142 -6.60 10.77 -1.96
C VAL A 142 -6.19 10.14 -3.29
N ALA A 143 -4.96 9.62 -3.34
CA ALA A 143 -4.40 9.06 -4.56
C ALA A 143 -5.30 7.93 -5.11
N ARG A 144 -5.65 8.03 -6.40
CA ARG A 144 -6.51 7.07 -7.09
C ARG A 144 -5.79 5.73 -7.36
N SER A 145 -4.47 5.74 -7.31
CA SER A 145 -3.61 4.57 -7.54
C SER A 145 -3.38 3.70 -6.30
N LEU A 146 -3.91 4.09 -5.15
CA LEU A 146 -3.84 3.26 -3.94
C LEU A 146 -4.63 1.96 -4.13
N PRO A 147 -4.23 0.86 -3.47
CA PRO A 147 -5.07 -0.32 -3.29
C PRO A 147 -6.48 0.07 -2.84
N GLY A 148 -7.50 -0.62 -3.36
CA GLY A 148 -8.89 -0.19 -3.22
C GLY A 148 -9.35 -0.07 -1.77
N LEU A 149 -8.97 -1.04 -0.92
CA LEU A 149 -9.38 -1.03 0.49
C LEU A 149 -8.67 0.08 1.27
N TRP A 150 -7.37 0.30 1.07
CA TRP A 150 -6.67 1.46 1.68
C TRP A 150 -7.22 2.80 1.20
N ARG A 151 -7.61 2.88 -0.09
CA ARG A 151 -8.24 4.10 -0.61
C ARG A 151 -9.58 4.34 0.07
N ALA A 152 -10.42 3.31 0.21
CA ALA A 152 -11.70 3.37 0.90
C ALA A 152 -11.51 3.81 2.36
N GLU A 153 -10.60 3.19 3.10
CA GLU A 153 -10.28 3.56 4.49
C GLU A 153 -9.87 5.03 4.61
N LYS A 154 -8.96 5.51 3.74
CA LYS A 154 -8.51 6.92 3.75
C LYS A 154 -9.63 7.89 3.45
N LEU A 155 -10.53 7.57 2.53
CA LEU A 155 -11.71 8.39 2.23
C LEU A 155 -12.63 8.45 3.44
N GLN A 156 -12.93 7.31 4.05
CA GLN A 156 -13.79 7.21 5.23
C GLN A 156 -13.21 7.95 6.44
N LYS A 157 -11.90 7.85 6.68
CA LYS A 157 -11.22 8.59 7.74
C LYS A 157 -11.36 10.09 7.55
N LYS A 158 -11.16 10.60 6.33
CA LYS A 158 -11.33 12.03 6.03
C LYS A 158 -12.77 12.51 6.17
N ALA A 159 -13.75 11.67 5.85
CA ALA A 159 -15.15 11.96 6.08
C ALA A 159 -15.48 11.99 7.57
N ALA A 160 -14.95 11.05 8.35
CA ALA A 160 -15.09 10.99 9.81
C ALA A 160 -14.50 12.24 10.49
N ASP A 161 -13.31 12.68 10.07
CA ASP A 161 -12.66 13.90 10.56
C ASP A 161 -13.52 15.16 10.34
N ALA A 162 -14.44 15.12 9.38
CA ALA A 162 -15.40 16.18 9.10
C ALA A 162 -16.75 16.01 9.84
N GLY A 163 -16.87 14.99 10.67
CA GLY A 163 -18.09 14.67 11.43
C GLY A 163 -19.08 13.77 10.67
N PHE A 164 -18.71 13.24 9.49
CA PHE A 164 -19.53 12.30 8.72
C PHE A 164 -19.14 10.86 9.06
N ASP A 165 -19.61 10.38 10.21
CA ASP A 165 -19.39 9.01 10.68
C ASP A 165 -20.51 8.55 11.62
N TRP A 166 -20.61 7.22 11.82
CA TRP A 166 -21.48 6.65 12.86
C TRP A 166 -20.86 6.84 14.25
N PRO A 167 -21.68 6.83 15.30
CA PRO A 167 -21.18 6.96 16.67
C PRO A 167 -20.40 5.73 17.14
N ASP A 168 -20.67 4.56 16.57
CA ASP A 168 -20.07 3.28 16.93
C ASP A 168 -20.05 2.29 15.75
N VAL A 169 -19.48 1.12 16.00
CA VAL A 169 -19.35 0.05 15.00
C VAL A 169 -20.70 -0.54 14.58
N GLN A 170 -21.75 -0.42 15.41
CA GLN A 170 -23.05 -1.04 15.11
C GLN A 170 -23.65 -0.45 13.84
N GLY A 171 -23.59 0.87 13.65
CA GLY A 171 -24.08 1.50 12.44
C GLY A 171 -23.32 1.05 11.18
N ALA A 172 -22.02 0.73 11.31
CA ALA A 172 -21.24 0.18 10.21
C ALA A 172 -21.61 -1.28 9.88
N LEU A 173 -21.93 -2.08 10.91
CA LEU A 173 -22.41 -3.46 10.75
C LEU A 173 -23.80 -3.49 10.11
N ASP A 174 -24.71 -2.65 10.57
CA ASP A 174 -26.07 -2.54 10.00
C ASP A 174 -26.01 -2.16 8.53
N LYS A 175 -25.11 -1.24 8.16
CA LYS A 175 -24.89 -0.87 6.75
C LYS A 175 -24.28 -2.01 5.93
N LEU A 176 -23.36 -2.79 6.49
CA LEU A 176 -22.81 -3.97 5.80
C LEU A 176 -23.90 -5.02 5.52
N ASP A 177 -24.84 -5.22 6.45
CA ASP A 177 -25.98 -6.12 6.26
C ASP A 177 -26.91 -5.60 5.16
N GLU A 178 -27.19 -4.29 5.13
CA GLU A 178 -27.96 -3.62 4.08
C GLU A 178 -27.31 -3.83 2.70
N GLU A 179 -26.03 -3.48 2.52
CA GLU A 179 -25.32 -3.64 1.25
C GLU A 179 -25.25 -5.11 0.81
N THR A 180 -25.11 -6.04 1.75
CA THR A 180 -25.15 -7.48 1.44
C THR A 180 -26.53 -7.92 0.92
N ALA A 181 -27.63 -7.33 1.43
CA ALA A 181 -28.96 -7.61 0.94
C ALA A 181 -29.19 -7.02 -0.47
N GLU A 182 -28.71 -5.80 -0.71
CA GLU A 182 -28.78 -5.13 -2.02
C GLU A 182 -27.97 -5.90 -3.09
N LEU A 183 -26.77 -6.37 -2.74
CA LEU A 183 -25.97 -7.25 -3.62
C LEU A 183 -26.73 -8.54 -3.98
N ARG A 184 -27.40 -9.17 -3.02
CA ARG A 184 -28.22 -10.38 -3.27
C ARG A 184 -29.39 -10.08 -4.22
N GLN A 185 -30.04 -8.95 -4.06
CA GLN A 185 -31.12 -8.51 -4.94
C GLN A 185 -30.57 -8.25 -6.35
N ALA A 186 -29.47 -7.52 -6.49
CA ALA A 186 -28.84 -7.25 -7.78
C ALA A 186 -28.46 -8.54 -8.53
N VAL A 187 -27.93 -9.54 -7.83
CA VAL A 187 -27.64 -10.87 -8.41
C VAL A 187 -28.91 -11.56 -8.88
N ALA A 188 -29.99 -11.51 -8.11
CA ALA A 188 -31.26 -12.17 -8.46
C ALA A 188 -31.97 -11.50 -9.66
N GLU A 189 -31.85 -10.18 -9.78
CA GLU A 189 -32.53 -9.37 -10.78
C GLU A 189 -31.64 -9.04 -12.01
N ASN A 190 -30.40 -9.53 -12.06
CA ASN A 190 -29.38 -9.15 -13.06
C ASN A 190 -29.15 -7.62 -13.12
N GLY A 191 -29.16 -6.98 -11.93
CA GLY A 191 -28.90 -5.56 -11.75
C GLY A 191 -27.40 -5.19 -11.74
N ASP A 192 -27.04 -4.07 -11.10
CA ASP A 192 -25.65 -3.60 -10.97
C ASP A 192 -24.88 -4.34 -9.87
N VAL A 193 -24.54 -5.61 -10.11
CA VAL A 193 -23.73 -6.44 -9.19
C VAL A 193 -22.35 -5.82 -8.90
N SER A 194 -21.78 -5.05 -9.84
CA SER A 194 -20.47 -4.42 -9.66
C SER A 194 -20.52 -3.28 -8.66
N GLY A 195 -21.54 -2.43 -8.76
CA GLY A 195 -21.77 -1.34 -7.80
C GLY A 195 -21.99 -1.89 -6.39
N GLU A 196 -22.97 -2.80 -6.25
CA GLU A 196 -23.32 -3.37 -4.95
C GLU A 196 -22.17 -4.14 -4.29
N LEU A 197 -21.35 -4.87 -5.08
CA LEU A 197 -20.15 -5.50 -4.55
C LEU A 197 -19.15 -4.45 -4.03
N GLY A 198 -19.02 -3.33 -4.74
CA GLY A 198 -18.19 -2.20 -4.30
C GLY A 198 -18.67 -1.64 -2.96
N ASP A 199 -19.98 -1.48 -2.78
CA ASP A 199 -20.60 -0.95 -1.56
C ASP A 199 -20.45 -1.89 -0.37
N VAL A 200 -20.61 -3.22 -0.58
CA VAL A 200 -20.29 -4.25 0.43
C VAL A 200 -18.82 -4.15 0.87
N LEU A 201 -17.87 -4.04 -0.07
CA LEU A 201 -16.45 -3.91 0.26
C LEU A 201 -16.17 -2.61 1.02
N PHE A 202 -16.80 -1.50 0.62
CA PHE A 202 -16.66 -0.21 1.27
C PHE A 202 -17.23 -0.23 2.69
N ALA A 203 -18.38 -0.87 2.91
CA ALA A 203 -18.98 -1.06 4.23
C ALA A 203 -18.10 -1.98 5.13
N ALA A 204 -17.56 -3.06 4.58
CA ALA A 204 -16.63 -3.95 5.30
C ALA A 204 -15.38 -3.20 5.77
N VAL A 205 -14.78 -2.34 4.91
CA VAL A 205 -13.66 -1.46 5.31
C VAL A 205 -14.04 -0.54 6.46
N LYS A 206 -15.27 -0.02 6.48
CA LYS A 206 -15.75 0.83 7.57
C LYS A 206 -15.77 0.07 8.90
N VAL A 207 -16.24 -1.18 8.92
CA VAL A 207 -16.20 -2.04 10.11
C VAL A 207 -14.75 -2.24 10.56
N GLY A 208 -13.83 -2.58 9.65
CA GLY A 208 -12.40 -2.71 9.94
C GLY A 208 -11.83 -1.46 10.60
N ARG A 209 -12.14 -0.28 10.08
CA ARG A 209 -11.70 1.01 10.63
C ARG A 209 -12.19 1.24 12.07
N PHE A 210 -13.44 0.93 12.39
CA PHE A 210 -13.95 1.01 13.76
C PHE A 210 -13.28 0.02 14.72
N CYS A 211 -12.84 -1.12 14.21
CA CYS A 211 -12.16 -2.16 14.97
C CYS A 211 -10.63 -1.96 15.02
N GLY A 212 -10.07 -0.95 14.36
CA GLY A 212 -8.63 -0.72 14.27
C GLY A 212 -7.89 -1.80 13.47
N VAL A 213 -8.57 -2.40 12.47
CA VAL A 213 -8.03 -3.46 11.60
C VAL A 213 -7.72 -2.87 10.23
N ASP A 214 -6.49 -3.06 9.76
CA ASP A 214 -6.11 -2.73 8.39
C ASP A 214 -6.80 -3.69 7.41
N PRO A 215 -7.59 -3.19 6.45
CA PRO A 215 -8.37 -4.05 5.57
C PRO A 215 -7.53 -4.79 4.52
N GLU A 216 -6.42 -4.22 4.04
CA GLU A 216 -5.51 -4.89 3.10
C GLU A 216 -4.72 -6.01 3.82
N GLU A 217 -4.23 -5.76 5.03
CA GLU A 217 -3.60 -6.78 5.85
C GLU A 217 -4.58 -7.92 6.14
N ALA A 218 -5.81 -7.61 6.53
CA ALA A 218 -6.82 -8.62 6.85
C ALA A 218 -7.15 -9.53 5.67
N ILE A 219 -7.26 -8.99 4.44
CA ILE A 219 -7.49 -9.81 3.25
C ILE A 219 -6.25 -10.61 2.87
N THR A 220 -5.05 -10.04 2.99
CA THR A 220 -3.77 -10.73 2.77
C THR A 220 -3.63 -11.93 3.68
N LEU A 221 -3.83 -11.76 4.99
CA LEU A 221 -3.82 -12.87 5.97
C LEU A 221 -4.87 -13.95 5.66
N THR A 222 -6.00 -13.54 5.08
CA THR A 222 -7.04 -14.49 4.66
C THR A 222 -6.61 -15.27 3.42
N CYS A 223 -5.92 -14.64 2.47
CA CYS A 223 -5.33 -15.32 1.31
C CYS A 223 -4.28 -16.34 1.75
N GLU A 224 -3.37 -15.97 2.65
CA GLU A 224 -2.37 -16.90 3.19
C GLU A 224 -3.00 -18.07 3.96
N LYS A 225 -4.02 -17.79 4.75
CA LYS A 225 -4.82 -18.82 5.42
C LYS A 225 -5.49 -19.77 4.43
N PHE A 226 -6.01 -19.25 3.31
CA PHE A 226 -6.59 -20.06 2.25
C PHE A 226 -5.54 -20.96 1.60
N ILE A 227 -4.39 -20.42 1.20
CA ILE A 227 -3.28 -21.16 0.59
C ILE A 227 -2.80 -22.27 1.52
N ARG A 228 -2.59 -21.97 2.80
CA ARG A 228 -2.16 -22.96 3.80
C ARG A 228 -3.16 -24.11 3.93
N ARG A 229 -4.44 -23.79 4.00
CA ARG A 229 -5.51 -24.81 4.09
C ARG A 229 -5.65 -25.63 2.82
N PHE A 230 -5.54 -24.99 1.66
CA PHE A 230 -5.59 -25.68 0.37
C PHE A 230 -4.43 -26.68 0.24
N ARG A 231 -3.21 -26.27 0.58
CA ARG A 231 -2.04 -27.17 0.63
C ARG A 231 -2.22 -28.34 1.59
N ALA A 232 -2.89 -28.15 2.72
CA ALA A 232 -3.17 -29.23 3.66
C ALA A 232 -4.22 -30.22 3.09
N MET A 233 -5.27 -29.69 2.47
CA MET A 233 -6.29 -30.48 1.78
C MET A 233 -5.67 -31.31 0.65
N GLU A 234 -4.86 -30.70 -0.20
CA GLU A 234 -4.16 -31.34 -1.31
C GLU A 234 -3.25 -32.49 -0.81
N ARG A 235 -2.44 -32.23 0.22
CA ARG A 235 -1.60 -33.28 0.84
C ARG A 235 -2.44 -34.42 1.37
N SER A 236 -3.60 -34.15 1.96
CA SER A 236 -4.49 -35.21 2.47
C SER A 236 -5.10 -36.06 1.34
N ALA A 237 -5.44 -35.43 0.20
CA ALA A 237 -5.91 -36.17 -1.00
C ALA A 237 -4.81 -37.06 -1.57
N LEU A 238 -3.61 -36.52 -1.76
CA LEU A 238 -2.46 -37.26 -2.27
C LEU A 238 -2.06 -38.43 -1.35
N ALA A 239 -2.13 -38.24 -0.03
CA ALA A 239 -1.89 -39.32 0.95
C ALA A 239 -2.91 -40.46 0.84
N GLN A 240 -4.10 -40.20 0.30
CA GLN A 240 -5.14 -41.18 -0.01
C GLN A 240 -4.99 -41.77 -1.43
N GLY A 241 -3.92 -41.42 -2.15
CA GLY A 241 -3.67 -41.86 -3.53
C GLY A 241 -4.60 -41.22 -4.57
N ARG A 242 -5.18 -40.08 -4.27
CA ARG A 242 -6.12 -39.34 -5.15
C ARG A 242 -5.56 -37.99 -5.55
N GLU A 243 -5.61 -37.73 -6.83
CA GLU A 243 -5.29 -36.38 -7.35
C GLU A 243 -6.43 -35.40 -7.02
N PRO A 244 -6.13 -34.13 -6.62
CA PRO A 244 -7.13 -33.16 -6.23
C PRO A 244 -8.22 -32.90 -7.28
N ASP A 245 -7.87 -32.91 -8.57
CA ASP A 245 -8.77 -32.72 -9.71
C ASP A 245 -9.74 -33.90 -9.94
N THR A 246 -9.51 -35.05 -9.30
CA THR A 246 -10.39 -36.20 -9.33
C THR A 246 -11.44 -36.21 -8.21
N LEU A 247 -11.36 -35.28 -7.29
CA LEU A 247 -12.28 -35.14 -6.16
C LEU A 247 -13.52 -34.36 -6.53
N THR A 248 -14.67 -34.79 -6.00
CA THR A 248 -15.88 -33.95 -6.02
C THR A 248 -15.77 -32.78 -5.04
N LEU A 249 -16.60 -31.77 -5.21
CA LEU A 249 -16.64 -30.61 -4.28
C LEU A 249 -16.95 -31.06 -2.84
N ASP A 250 -17.83 -32.04 -2.67
CA ASP A 250 -18.17 -32.55 -1.34
C ASP A 250 -16.98 -33.24 -0.67
N GLU A 251 -16.23 -34.04 -1.40
CA GLU A 251 -15.01 -34.70 -0.89
C GLU A 251 -13.94 -33.63 -0.54
N MET A 252 -13.72 -32.66 -1.41
CA MET A 252 -12.83 -31.54 -1.12
C MET A 252 -13.27 -30.76 0.13
N THR A 253 -14.58 -30.57 0.29
CA THR A 253 -15.15 -29.85 1.46
C THR A 253 -14.89 -30.60 2.76
N VAL A 254 -14.93 -31.91 2.76
CA VAL A 254 -14.58 -32.72 3.93
C VAL A 254 -13.12 -32.53 4.31
N LEU A 255 -12.20 -32.69 3.36
CA LEU A 255 -10.76 -32.51 3.58
C LEU A 255 -10.42 -31.04 3.97
N TRP A 256 -11.10 -30.07 3.40
CA TRP A 256 -10.98 -28.67 3.76
C TRP A 256 -11.40 -28.39 5.21
N ASN A 257 -12.48 -29.00 5.66
CA ASN A 257 -12.94 -28.85 7.03
C ASN A 257 -12.01 -29.55 8.06
N GLU A 258 -11.32 -30.60 7.66
CA GLU A 258 -10.23 -31.21 8.44
C GLU A 258 -9.04 -30.25 8.54
N ALA A 259 -8.64 -29.65 7.41
CA ALA A 259 -7.56 -28.66 7.38
C ALA A 259 -7.84 -27.36 8.19
N LYS A 260 -9.10 -27.07 8.52
CA LYS A 260 -9.44 -25.93 9.42
C LYS A 260 -9.16 -26.26 10.90
N ARG A 261 -9.04 -27.52 11.25
CA ARG A 261 -8.89 -27.98 12.65
C ARG A 261 -7.44 -28.29 13.01
N SER A 262 -6.59 -28.41 11.98
CA SER A 262 -5.14 -28.57 12.09
C SER A 262 -4.43 -27.21 12.10
#